data_a59d2d0ad06cc6cf454008cc7eb539a7
#
_entry.id   a59d2d0ad06cc6cf454008cc7eb539a7
#
_cell.length_a   1.000
_cell.length_b   1.000
_cell.length_c   1.000
_cell.angle_alpha   90.00
_cell.angle_beta   90.00
_cell.angle_gamma   90.00
#
_symmetry.space_group_name_H-M   'P 1'
#
loop_
_entity.id
_entity.type
_entity.pdbx_description
1 polymer ?
#
loop_
_entity_poly.entity_id
_entity_poly.type
_entity_poly.pdbx_seq_one_letter_code
_entity_poly.pdbx_strand_id
1 'polypeptide(L)'
;QYSQARLQAIASQHELDFEASDGRLVLLRTEEDRTRLQPALQVLRDSGVALREIDADVARQIEPGLSPEAPLAGAIHLPDARAGNCRLFAQLLRQGIQGAGVQFVFNTRVDRVGTSPTGVVLQGETDLHRFDAVVLCAGMASATLLPALGLGLPMAAVYGYSVSAPLRESTHAPRASVV
;
A
#
# COMPACT_ATOMS: atom_id res chain seq x y z
N GLN A 1 -4.20 -11.09 4.98
CA GLN A 1 -3.28 -11.93 5.81
C GLN A 1 -2.05 -12.40 5.03
N TYR A 2 -2.20 -13.12 3.87
CA TYR A 2 -1.04 -13.64 3.13
C TYR A 2 -0.04 -12.55 2.70
N SER A 3 -0.51 -11.49 2.04
CA SER A 3 0.36 -10.40 1.57
C SER A 3 1.09 -9.69 2.72
N GLN A 4 0.41 -9.50 3.85
CA GLN A 4 0.99 -8.89 5.04
C GLN A 4 2.10 -9.76 5.63
N ALA A 5 1.86 -11.08 5.75
CA ALA A 5 2.86 -12.01 6.24
C ALA A 5 4.09 -12.06 5.30
N ARG A 6 3.88 -12.03 3.98
CA ARG A 6 4.98 -11.99 3.00
C ARG A 6 5.77 -10.70 3.06
N LEU A 7 5.09 -9.54 3.19
CA LEU A 7 5.74 -8.25 3.33
C LEU A 7 6.62 -8.21 4.59
N GLN A 8 6.09 -8.70 5.71
CA GLN A 8 6.83 -8.77 6.96
C GLN A 8 8.04 -9.72 6.87
N ALA A 9 7.87 -10.89 6.24
CA ALA A 9 8.97 -11.81 6.02
C ALA A 9 10.10 -11.19 5.19
N ILE A 10 9.76 -10.49 4.09
CA ILE A 10 10.73 -9.78 3.25
C ILE A 10 11.43 -8.67 4.05
N ALA A 11 10.65 -7.86 4.78
CA ALA A 11 11.20 -6.78 5.57
C ALA A 11 12.18 -7.28 6.64
N SER A 12 11.84 -8.37 7.33
CA SER A 12 12.72 -8.99 8.32
C SER A 12 13.94 -9.65 7.69
N GLN A 13 13.78 -10.37 6.58
CA GLN A 13 14.88 -11.05 5.88
C GLN A 13 15.95 -10.08 5.39
N HIS A 14 15.55 -8.90 4.96
CA HIS A 14 16.45 -7.88 4.39
C HIS A 14 16.68 -6.70 5.34
N GLU A 15 16.26 -6.81 6.61
CA GLU A 15 16.43 -5.78 7.64
C GLU A 15 15.97 -4.38 7.18
N LEU A 16 14.80 -4.34 6.50
CA LEU A 16 14.29 -3.11 5.92
C LEU A 16 13.58 -2.26 6.98
N ASP A 17 14.20 -1.15 7.37
CA ASP A 17 13.54 -0.12 8.18
C ASP A 17 12.89 0.93 7.24
N PHE A 18 11.59 0.78 7.03
CA PHE A 18 10.80 1.64 6.14
C PHE A 18 9.78 2.50 6.90
N GLU A 19 10.12 2.89 8.12
CA GLU A 19 9.28 3.73 8.97
C GLU A 19 7.90 3.09 9.22
N ALA A 20 7.89 1.78 9.47
CA ALA A 20 6.65 1.05 9.70
C ALA A 20 6.03 1.42 11.05
N SER A 21 4.72 1.59 11.08
CA SER A 21 3.92 1.76 12.29
C SER A 21 2.79 0.75 12.33
N ASP A 22 2.46 0.30 13.53
CA ASP A 22 1.34 -0.59 13.76
C ASP A 22 0.09 0.21 14.17
N GLY A 23 -1.07 -0.33 13.83
CA GLY A 23 -2.35 0.27 14.12
C GLY A 23 -2.83 1.31 13.10
N ARG A 24 -4.15 1.39 12.97
CA ARG A 24 -4.84 2.41 12.20
C ARG A 24 -6.04 2.90 12.96
N LEU A 25 -6.23 4.20 12.97
CA LEU A 25 -7.41 4.88 13.47
C LEU A 25 -8.20 5.47 12.30
N VAL A 26 -9.44 5.06 12.14
CA VAL A 26 -10.40 5.74 11.25
C VAL A 26 -11.25 6.64 12.13
N LEU A 27 -11.07 7.95 12.01
CA LEU A 27 -11.72 8.92 12.87
C LEU A 27 -13.19 9.12 12.46
N LEU A 28 -14.06 9.13 13.44
CA LEU A 28 -15.48 9.42 13.29
C LEU A 28 -15.74 10.82 13.84
N ARG A 29 -16.00 11.77 12.98
CA ARG A 29 -16.28 13.16 13.43
C ARG A 29 -17.68 13.31 13.99
N THR A 30 -18.62 12.51 13.49
CA THR A 30 -20.05 12.57 13.84
C THR A 30 -20.62 11.17 14.06
N GLU A 31 -21.77 11.08 14.72
CA GLU A 31 -22.52 9.82 14.82
C GLU A 31 -23.08 9.36 13.46
N GLU A 32 -23.29 10.29 12.53
CA GLU A 32 -23.65 9.94 11.16
C GLU A 32 -22.54 9.16 10.46
N ASP A 33 -21.28 9.55 10.65
CA ASP A 33 -20.12 8.81 10.12
C ASP A 33 -20.09 7.39 10.67
N ARG A 34 -20.36 7.23 11.97
CA ARG A 34 -20.46 5.91 12.60
C ARG A 34 -21.54 5.05 11.93
N THR A 35 -22.73 5.60 11.75
CA THR A 35 -23.83 4.88 11.10
C THR A 35 -23.53 4.51 9.67
N ARG A 36 -22.94 5.43 8.91
CA ARG A 36 -22.57 5.23 7.50
C ARG A 36 -21.54 4.12 7.31
N LEU A 37 -20.62 3.95 8.26
CA LEU A 37 -19.57 2.94 8.18
C LEU A 37 -20.00 1.54 8.61
N GLN A 38 -21.11 1.37 9.34
CA GLN A 38 -21.52 0.06 9.88
C GLN A 38 -21.57 -1.07 8.84
N PRO A 39 -22.10 -0.88 7.61
CA PRO A 39 -22.08 -1.96 6.61
C PRO A 39 -20.67 -2.42 6.24
N ALA A 40 -19.73 -1.48 6.10
CA ALA A 40 -18.34 -1.79 5.80
C ALA A 40 -17.64 -2.48 6.98
N LEU A 41 -17.91 -2.02 8.21
CA LEU A 41 -17.37 -2.64 9.42
C LEU A 41 -17.86 -4.08 9.57
N GLN A 42 -19.11 -4.35 9.21
CA GLN A 42 -19.66 -5.71 9.27
C GLN A 42 -18.93 -6.63 8.29
N VAL A 43 -18.69 -6.19 7.06
CA VAL A 43 -17.90 -6.96 6.07
C VAL A 43 -16.49 -7.26 6.58
N LEU A 44 -15.84 -6.29 7.25
CA LEU A 44 -14.52 -6.50 7.82
C LEU A 44 -14.55 -7.52 8.97
N ARG A 45 -15.55 -7.44 9.86
CA ARG A 45 -15.75 -8.42 10.95
C ARG A 45 -15.96 -9.82 10.40
N ASP A 46 -16.85 -9.97 9.42
CA ASP A 46 -17.15 -11.25 8.78
C ASP A 46 -15.92 -11.83 8.06
N SER A 47 -15.01 -10.96 7.62
CA SER A 47 -13.72 -11.35 7.02
C SER A 47 -12.63 -11.65 8.06
N GLY A 48 -12.95 -11.60 9.35
CA GLY A 48 -12.00 -11.89 10.44
C GLY A 48 -10.97 -10.79 10.70
N VAL A 49 -11.26 -9.54 10.29
CA VAL A 49 -10.40 -8.40 10.58
C VAL A 49 -10.64 -7.94 12.02
N ALA A 50 -9.57 -7.88 12.82
CA ALA A 50 -9.64 -7.33 14.17
C ALA A 50 -9.91 -5.83 14.09
N LEU A 51 -11.03 -5.39 14.65
CA LEU A 51 -11.38 -3.97 14.76
C LEU A 51 -12.15 -3.71 16.07
N ARG A 52 -12.03 -2.50 16.58
CA ARG A 52 -12.71 -2.04 17.78
C ARG A 52 -13.27 -0.65 17.54
N GLU A 53 -14.52 -0.43 17.93
CA GLU A 53 -15.07 0.90 18.05
C GLU A 53 -14.63 1.46 19.40
N ILE A 54 -14.05 2.65 19.41
CA ILE A 54 -13.50 3.31 20.59
C ILE A 54 -14.03 4.73 20.67
N ASP A 55 -14.09 5.27 21.89
CA ASP A 55 -14.42 6.67 22.11
C ASP A 55 -13.27 7.62 21.77
N ALA A 56 -13.56 8.93 21.81
CA ALA A 56 -12.63 9.98 21.47
C ALA A 56 -11.41 10.03 22.41
N ASP A 57 -11.60 9.73 23.69
CA ASP A 57 -10.55 9.80 24.69
C ASP A 57 -9.56 8.65 24.51
N VAL A 58 -10.07 7.45 24.28
CA VAL A 58 -9.22 6.28 23.95
C VAL A 58 -8.48 6.51 22.62
N ALA A 59 -9.13 7.11 21.61
CA ALA A 59 -8.46 7.44 20.36
C ALA A 59 -7.27 8.41 20.57
N ARG A 60 -7.45 9.43 21.43
CA ARG A 60 -6.36 10.38 21.79
C ARG A 60 -5.27 9.74 22.64
N GLN A 61 -5.58 8.73 23.43
CA GLN A 61 -4.56 7.95 24.15
C GLN A 61 -3.67 7.13 23.20
N ILE A 62 -4.28 6.55 22.16
CA ILE A 62 -3.54 5.80 21.13
C ILE A 62 -2.72 6.75 20.26
N GLU A 63 -3.31 7.88 19.84
CA GLU A 63 -2.67 8.89 19.01
C GLU A 63 -2.71 10.27 19.68
N PRO A 64 -1.68 10.60 20.48
CA PRO A 64 -1.61 11.88 21.21
C PRO A 64 -1.51 13.11 20.29
N GLY A 65 -1.15 12.92 19.02
CA GLY A 65 -1.12 14.00 18.03
C GLY A 65 -2.49 14.48 17.58
N LEU A 66 -3.58 13.80 17.99
CA LEU A 66 -4.93 14.28 17.71
C LEU A 66 -5.26 15.52 18.53
N SER A 67 -5.69 16.58 17.83
CA SER A 67 -6.09 17.81 18.51
C SER A 67 -7.20 17.56 19.55
N PRO A 68 -7.03 18.04 20.79
CA PRO A 68 -8.08 17.93 21.82
C PRO A 68 -9.35 18.73 21.46
N GLU A 69 -9.20 19.77 20.65
CA GLU A 69 -10.29 20.67 20.26
C GLU A 69 -11.04 20.15 19.00
N ALA A 70 -10.44 19.22 18.26
CA ALA A 70 -11.12 18.68 17.08
C ALA A 70 -12.36 17.88 17.47
N PRO A 71 -13.52 18.13 16.85
CA PRO A 71 -14.72 17.35 17.11
C PRO A 71 -14.47 15.90 16.69
N LEU A 72 -14.67 14.99 17.63
CA LEU A 72 -14.46 13.57 17.45
C LEU A 72 -15.52 12.80 18.23
N ALA A 73 -16.39 12.10 17.52
CA ALA A 73 -17.41 11.24 18.13
C ALA A 73 -16.83 9.86 18.55
N GLY A 74 -15.68 9.50 18.00
CA GLY A 74 -14.99 8.25 18.29
C GLY A 74 -14.07 7.85 17.15
N ALA A 75 -13.59 6.62 17.17
CA ALA A 75 -12.79 6.07 16.08
C ALA A 75 -13.01 4.55 15.94
N ILE A 76 -12.65 4.03 14.77
CA ILE A 76 -12.47 2.61 14.56
C ILE A 76 -10.97 2.32 14.66
N HIS A 77 -10.58 1.50 15.61
CA HIS A 77 -9.21 1.05 15.79
C HIS A 77 -9.01 -0.31 15.14
N LEU A 78 -8.06 -0.39 14.23
CA LEU A 78 -7.60 -1.63 13.59
C LEU A 78 -6.17 -1.91 14.09
N PRO A 79 -6.00 -2.69 15.17
CA PRO A 79 -4.70 -2.86 15.81
C PRO A 79 -3.69 -3.59 14.92
N ASP A 80 -4.15 -4.53 14.09
CA ASP A 80 -3.30 -5.34 13.22
C ASP A 80 -3.02 -4.68 11.86
N ALA A 81 -3.57 -3.48 11.62
CA ALA A 81 -3.23 -2.72 10.41
C ALA A 81 -1.82 -2.16 10.53
N ARG A 82 -1.13 -2.10 9.42
CA ARG A 82 0.23 -1.52 9.36
C ARG A 82 0.29 -0.43 8.30
N ALA A 83 1.04 0.59 8.59
CA ALA A 83 1.41 1.63 7.64
C ALA A 83 2.94 1.66 7.52
N GLY A 84 3.45 2.29 6.48
CA GLY A 84 4.88 2.44 6.28
C GLY A 84 5.17 3.26 5.03
N ASN A 85 6.40 3.72 4.91
CA ASN A 85 6.87 4.48 3.77
C ASN A 85 7.12 3.55 2.58
N CYS A 86 6.13 3.40 1.69
CA CYS A 86 6.20 2.49 0.54
C CYS A 86 7.34 2.85 -0.43
N ARG A 87 7.68 4.14 -0.57
CA ARG A 87 8.81 4.58 -1.39
C ARG A 87 10.14 4.12 -0.78
N LEU A 88 10.32 4.33 0.52
CA LEU A 88 11.51 3.90 1.24
C LEU A 88 11.65 2.38 1.20
N PHE A 89 10.56 1.64 1.44
CA PHE A 89 10.53 0.18 1.31
C PHE A 89 11.06 -0.28 -0.07
N ALA A 90 10.52 0.29 -1.15
CA ALA A 90 10.94 -0.08 -2.50
C ALA A 90 12.42 0.27 -2.78
N GLN A 91 12.90 1.39 -2.25
CA GLN A 91 14.31 1.80 -2.39
C GLN A 91 15.25 0.86 -1.63
N LEU A 92 14.93 0.55 -0.38
CA LEU A 92 15.74 -0.34 0.46
C LEU A 92 15.75 -1.77 -0.12
N LEU A 93 14.58 -2.29 -0.50
CA LEU A 93 14.48 -3.60 -1.12
C LEU A 93 15.33 -3.68 -2.41
N ARG A 94 15.23 -2.67 -3.28
CA ARG A 94 16.05 -2.59 -4.48
C ARG A 94 17.54 -2.67 -4.16
N GLN A 95 18.00 -1.89 -3.17
CA GLN A 95 19.41 -1.89 -2.75
C GLN A 95 19.83 -3.27 -2.25
N GLY A 96 19.01 -3.91 -1.42
CA GLY A 96 19.29 -5.22 -0.84
C GLY A 96 19.39 -6.33 -1.88
N ILE A 97 18.56 -6.31 -2.93
CA ILE A 97 18.55 -7.38 -3.95
C ILE A 97 19.45 -7.10 -5.16
N GLN A 98 19.98 -5.89 -5.29
CA GLN A 98 20.88 -5.53 -6.39
C GLN A 98 22.16 -6.39 -6.37
N GLY A 99 22.68 -6.70 -5.19
CA GLY A 99 23.83 -7.60 -5.00
C GLY A 99 23.53 -9.07 -5.32
N ALA A 100 22.26 -9.45 -5.44
CA ALA A 100 21.82 -10.81 -5.81
C ALA A 100 21.70 -11.02 -7.34
N GLY A 101 22.24 -10.12 -8.15
CA GLY A 101 22.24 -10.23 -9.61
C GLY A 101 20.96 -9.74 -10.30
N VAL A 102 20.06 -9.11 -9.57
CA VAL A 102 18.85 -8.52 -10.16
C VAL A 102 19.22 -7.28 -10.97
N GLN A 103 18.81 -7.25 -12.23
CA GLN A 103 19.00 -6.10 -13.11
C GLN A 103 17.76 -5.22 -13.12
N PHE A 104 17.98 -3.92 -12.96
CA PHE A 104 16.92 -2.90 -13.01
C PHE A 104 17.10 -2.05 -14.26
N VAL A 105 16.10 -2.04 -15.13
CA VAL A 105 16.09 -1.23 -16.34
C VAL A 105 15.04 -0.15 -16.18
N PHE A 106 15.48 1.07 -15.90
CA PHE A 106 14.62 2.24 -15.71
C PHE A 106 14.48 3.05 -17.01
N ASN A 107 13.48 3.96 -17.03
CA ASN A 107 13.20 4.82 -18.18
C ASN A 107 12.95 4.04 -19.49
N THR A 108 12.50 2.81 -19.35
CA THR A 108 12.24 1.90 -20.47
C THR A 108 10.78 1.50 -20.45
N ARG A 109 10.09 1.73 -21.55
CA ARG A 109 8.68 1.36 -21.71
C ARG A 109 8.58 0.03 -22.44
N VAL A 110 7.72 -0.83 -21.92
CA VAL A 110 7.31 -2.06 -22.59
C VAL A 110 6.06 -1.76 -23.42
N ASP A 111 6.15 -2.01 -24.73
CA ASP A 111 5.02 -1.80 -25.64
C ASP A 111 4.17 -3.07 -25.79
N ARG A 112 4.79 -4.25 -25.70
CA ARG A 112 4.08 -5.52 -25.89
C ARG A 112 4.71 -6.64 -25.07
N VAL A 113 3.83 -7.53 -24.59
CA VAL A 113 4.22 -8.80 -23.97
C VAL A 113 3.91 -9.94 -24.95
N GLY A 114 4.85 -10.83 -25.14
CA GLY A 114 4.72 -12.04 -25.93
C GLY A 114 4.59 -13.29 -25.04
N THR A 115 3.83 -14.27 -25.50
CA THR A 115 3.65 -15.56 -24.79
C THR A 115 4.26 -16.72 -25.52
N SER A 116 4.47 -16.62 -26.82
CA SER A 116 5.08 -17.66 -27.65
C SER A 116 5.91 -17.04 -28.78
N PRO A 117 7.23 -16.86 -28.59
CA PRO A 117 7.98 -17.06 -27.36
C PRO A 117 7.68 -16.03 -26.27
N THR A 118 7.90 -16.42 -25.01
CA THR A 118 7.72 -15.53 -23.84
C THR A 118 8.74 -14.41 -23.84
N GLY A 119 8.29 -13.17 -23.65
CA GLY A 119 9.19 -12.03 -23.63
C GLY A 119 8.49 -10.69 -23.66
N VAL A 120 9.25 -9.63 -23.85
CA VAL A 120 8.74 -8.26 -23.98
C VAL A 120 9.37 -7.55 -25.18
N VAL A 121 8.61 -6.65 -25.79
CA VAL A 121 9.13 -5.72 -26.81
C VAL A 121 9.15 -4.33 -26.19
N LEU A 122 10.28 -3.68 -26.30
CA LEU A 122 10.50 -2.34 -25.76
C LEU A 122 10.07 -1.27 -26.77
N GLN A 123 9.70 -0.11 -26.27
CA GLN A 123 9.27 1.01 -27.10
C GLN A 123 10.39 1.40 -28.10
N GLY A 124 10.03 1.47 -29.38
CA GLY A 124 10.95 1.80 -30.46
C GLY A 124 11.78 0.64 -30.98
N GLU A 125 11.57 -0.57 -30.44
CA GLU A 125 12.24 -1.78 -30.90
C GLU A 125 11.25 -2.71 -31.62
N THR A 126 11.78 -3.59 -32.45
CA THR A 126 11.03 -4.67 -33.10
C THR A 126 11.30 -6.02 -32.48
N ASP A 127 12.44 -6.15 -31.86
CA ASP A 127 12.94 -7.42 -31.33
C ASP A 127 12.31 -7.78 -30.00
N LEU A 128 12.09 -9.08 -29.81
CA LEU A 128 11.56 -9.63 -28.58
C LEU A 128 12.72 -9.98 -27.64
N HIS A 129 12.79 -9.31 -26.50
CA HIS A 129 13.64 -9.72 -25.38
C HIS A 129 13.02 -10.93 -24.70
N ARG A 130 13.67 -12.08 -24.83
CA ARG A 130 13.16 -13.37 -24.34
C ARG A 130 13.45 -13.56 -22.87
N PHE A 131 12.47 -14.14 -22.18
CA PHE A 131 12.55 -14.51 -20.76
C PHE A 131 11.87 -15.86 -20.54
N ASP A 132 12.25 -16.57 -19.49
CA ASP A 132 11.58 -17.81 -19.08
C ASP A 132 10.12 -17.56 -18.63
N ALA A 133 9.91 -16.41 -17.96
CA ALA A 133 8.59 -15.95 -17.54
C ALA A 133 8.54 -14.42 -17.49
N VAL A 134 7.35 -13.85 -17.65
CA VAL A 134 7.06 -12.42 -17.47
C VAL A 134 5.99 -12.25 -16.42
N VAL A 135 6.28 -11.47 -15.38
CA VAL A 135 5.31 -11.09 -14.36
C VAL A 135 4.90 -9.63 -14.58
N LEU A 136 3.63 -9.41 -14.90
CA LEU A 136 3.10 -8.08 -15.19
C LEU A 136 2.60 -7.41 -13.92
N CYS A 137 3.35 -6.41 -13.42
CA CYS A 137 3.07 -5.62 -12.22
C CYS A 137 3.02 -4.11 -12.54
N ALA A 138 2.41 -3.74 -13.68
CA ALA A 138 2.46 -2.37 -14.22
C ALA A 138 1.29 -1.48 -13.75
N GLY A 139 0.52 -1.86 -12.73
CA GLY A 139 -0.63 -1.09 -12.26
C GLY A 139 -1.63 -0.83 -13.39
N MET A 140 -2.08 0.41 -13.58
CA MET A 140 -3.03 0.77 -14.64
C MET A 140 -2.52 0.47 -16.06
N ALA A 141 -1.20 0.53 -16.28
CA ALA A 141 -0.63 0.17 -17.58
C ALA A 141 -0.82 -1.32 -17.93
N SER A 142 -1.08 -2.19 -16.95
CA SER A 142 -1.43 -3.59 -17.21
C SER A 142 -2.68 -3.71 -18.09
N ALA A 143 -3.66 -2.82 -17.91
CA ALA A 143 -4.89 -2.81 -18.71
C ALA A 143 -4.64 -2.52 -20.20
N THR A 144 -3.52 -1.90 -20.56
CA THR A 144 -3.14 -1.65 -21.96
C THR A 144 -2.33 -2.78 -22.58
N LEU A 145 -1.62 -3.56 -21.76
CA LEU A 145 -0.77 -4.65 -22.24
C LEU A 145 -1.53 -5.99 -22.37
N LEU A 146 -2.51 -6.22 -21.51
CA LEU A 146 -3.23 -7.49 -21.44
C LEU A 146 -4.20 -7.78 -22.59
N PRO A 147 -4.88 -6.81 -23.24
CA PRO A 147 -5.79 -7.09 -24.34
C PRO A 147 -5.13 -7.81 -25.50
N ALA A 148 -3.84 -7.54 -25.78
CA ALA A 148 -3.07 -8.24 -26.79
C ALA A 148 -2.90 -9.75 -26.50
N LEU A 149 -3.10 -10.16 -25.24
CA LEU A 149 -3.05 -11.56 -24.78
C LEU A 149 -4.46 -12.18 -24.64
N GLY A 150 -5.50 -11.48 -25.08
CA GLY A 150 -6.90 -11.93 -24.93
C GLY A 150 -7.43 -11.79 -23.49
N LEU A 151 -6.74 -11.05 -22.64
CA LEU A 151 -7.11 -10.87 -21.23
C LEU A 151 -7.64 -9.45 -20.98
N GLY A 152 -8.73 -9.33 -20.24
CA GLY A 152 -9.29 -8.07 -19.81
C GLY A 152 -9.27 -7.97 -18.28
N LEU A 153 -8.83 -6.84 -17.75
CA LEU A 153 -8.93 -6.55 -16.31
C LEU A 153 -9.88 -5.38 -16.10
N PRO A 154 -10.89 -5.52 -15.24
CA PRO A 154 -11.79 -4.44 -14.86
C PRO A 154 -11.07 -3.50 -13.87
N MET A 155 -10.21 -2.64 -14.38
CA MET A 155 -9.43 -1.67 -13.58
C MET A 155 -9.95 -0.27 -13.76
N ALA A 156 -10.03 0.48 -12.66
CA ALA A 156 -10.33 1.91 -12.66
C ALA A 156 -9.25 2.66 -11.88
N ALA A 157 -8.85 3.83 -12.38
CA ALA A 157 -7.92 4.69 -11.68
C ALA A 157 -8.64 5.47 -10.58
N VAL A 158 -8.09 5.41 -9.37
CA VAL A 158 -8.49 6.27 -8.25
C VAL A 158 -7.35 7.26 -8.00
N TYR A 159 -7.69 8.55 -8.02
CA TYR A 159 -6.72 9.61 -7.79
C TYR A 159 -6.77 10.07 -6.34
N GLY A 160 -5.61 10.32 -5.76
CA GLY A 160 -5.44 10.87 -4.42
C GLY A 160 -4.31 11.88 -4.40
N TYR A 161 -4.28 12.67 -3.34
CA TYR A 161 -3.19 13.60 -3.07
C TYR A 161 -2.41 13.13 -1.85
N SER A 162 -1.09 13.26 -1.88
CA SER A 162 -0.25 13.06 -0.72
C SER A 162 0.62 14.31 -0.51
N VAL A 163 0.77 14.69 0.75
CA VAL A 163 1.66 15.78 1.17
C VAL A 163 2.60 15.21 2.21
N SER A 164 3.90 15.38 1.99
CA SER A 164 4.93 15.03 2.96
C SER A 164 5.52 16.30 3.56
N ALA A 165 5.63 16.34 4.87
CA ALA A 165 6.24 17.46 5.58
C ALA A 165 7.29 16.92 6.56
N PRO A 166 8.44 17.58 6.68
CA PRO A 166 9.43 17.23 7.70
C PRO A 166 8.87 17.57 9.10
N LEU A 167 9.06 16.65 10.03
CA LEU A 167 8.74 16.90 11.43
C LEU A 167 9.84 17.75 12.06
N ARG A 168 9.46 18.77 12.82
CA ARG A 168 10.40 19.61 13.58
C ARG A 168 10.87 18.93 14.84
N GLU A 169 9.97 18.15 15.46
CA GLU A 169 10.19 17.40 16.68
C GLU A 169 9.66 15.99 16.54
N SER A 170 10.41 15.01 17.01
CA SER A 170 9.99 13.59 16.95
C SER A 170 8.73 13.29 17.76
N THR A 171 8.44 14.11 18.78
CA THR A 171 7.23 14.01 19.60
C THR A 171 5.95 14.33 18.83
N HIS A 172 6.06 15.02 17.70
CA HIS A 172 4.94 15.34 16.81
C HIS A 172 4.69 14.25 15.76
N ALA A 173 5.51 13.19 15.74
CA ALA A 173 5.27 12.06 14.82
C ALA A 173 4.01 11.31 15.21
N PRO A 174 3.09 11.07 14.26
CA PRO A 174 1.96 10.19 14.52
C PRO A 174 2.44 8.79 14.93
N ARG A 175 1.82 8.22 15.96
CA ARG A 175 2.12 6.86 16.44
C ARG A 175 1.36 5.79 15.66
N ALA A 176 0.19 6.16 15.13
CA ALA A 176 -0.66 5.30 14.34
C ALA A 176 -0.99 5.96 12.98
N SER A 177 -1.36 5.15 12.00
CA SER A 177 -1.96 5.68 10.77
C SER A 177 -3.35 6.24 11.09
N VAL A 178 -3.61 7.50 10.73
CA VAL A 178 -4.89 8.18 10.96
C VAL A 178 -5.55 8.50 9.63
N VAL A 179 -6.85 8.20 9.52
CA VAL A 179 -7.68 8.45 8.33
C VAL A 179 -9.01 9.09 8.73
#